data_481ea2cfb2640e26697d10aa887a2223
#
_entry.id   481ea2cfb2640e26697d10aa887a2223
#
_cell.length_a   1.000
_cell.length_b   1.000
_cell.length_c   1.000
_cell.angle_alpha   90.00
_cell.angle_beta   90.00
_cell.angle_gamma   90.00
#
_symmetry.space_group_name_H-M   'P 1'
#
loop_
_entity.id
_entity.type
_entity.pdbx_description
1 polymer ?
#
loop_
_entity_poly.entity_id
_entity_poly.type
_entity_poly.pdbx_seq_one_letter_code
_entity_poly.pdbx_strand_id
1 'polypeptide(L)'
;MSSITADGLAAAATIPADEQVGPLEKKHLQFANYRAVAEATKVSKTHWHIAAANALGWGFDGMDGVIFALVSPMVIKEFSLTVPEYRSGLQIALFVGIAGLYFWPWLSDRLGRRTLLAVNIALFSLLMPVVALSPTFAIFVVARSLVGFALNGEWSLGSMLVAETWPARLRGRVISATRSTWCLGASLAGGITGLVAADFGWRIAVMAPGVIALLAIYVRATCPESPYWVRAQDRRQRIAKTLAGGGRVSDDDRAWFRKANSVGIRQVFLPDVLPATLVALFVACCSTCIFSTVGWMPLYLATEKHWSTAEYSTFYVFWGISGFLGLCVAGWLADKIGRRLAFVVMLIEGAVFITLWVTTENHLLLWAFGLAWSFGFLGFWGPSTTLTAEVFPTRIRGAANGVVWAIAYFIGFVLFPFVTVALQQHTGSFVLSFLCIPVLMVAMAIGVTMMVPEHSGKELNEIIV
;
A
#
# COMPACT_ATOMS: atom_id res chain seq x y z
N MET A 1 37.19 10.01 -25.90
CA MET A 1 37.89 9.66 -24.66
C MET A 1 38.18 10.94 -23.92
N SER A 2 37.33 11.33 -22.99
CA SER A 2 37.65 12.35 -21.98
C SER A 2 37.04 11.83 -20.67
N SER A 3 37.95 11.56 -19.73
CA SER A 3 37.69 11.07 -18.39
C SER A 3 36.81 12.03 -17.62
N ILE A 4 35.57 11.65 -17.31
CA ILE A 4 34.78 12.31 -16.28
C ILE A 4 35.32 11.78 -14.95
N THR A 5 36.10 12.63 -14.28
CA THR A 5 36.72 12.35 -12.98
C THR A 5 35.63 12.17 -11.90
N ALA A 6 35.90 11.27 -10.94
CA ALA A 6 35.05 10.93 -9.81
C ALA A 6 34.62 12.12 -8.92
N ASP A 7 35.24 13.28 -9.10
CA ASP A 7 34.94 14.52 -8.36
C ASP A 7 33.65 15.20 -8.81
N GLY A 8 33.11 14.91 -10.00
CA GLY A 8 31.85 15.49 -10.47
C GLY A 8 30.59 14.92 -9.80
N LEU A 9 30.67 13.74 -9.20
CA LEU A 9 29.55 13.08 -8.51
C LEU A 9 29.46 13.40 -7.01
N ALA A 10 30.54 13.91 -6.41
CA ALA A 10 30.57 14.33 -5.01
C ALA A 10 29.96 15.73 -4.77
N ALA A 11 29.83 16.54 -5.81
CA ALA A 11 29.36 17.94 -5.70
C ALA A 11 27.83 18.10 -5.54
N ALA A 12 27.05 17.02 -5.69
CA ALA A 12 25.57 17.09 -5.66
C ALA A 12 24.96 16.84 -4.26
N ALA A 13 25.72 16.58 -3.22
CA ALA A 13 25.24 16.15 -1.91
C ALA A 13 25.68 17.00 -0.71
N THR A 14 26.38 18.10 -0.91
CA THR A 14 26.73 19.00 0.20
C THR A 14 25.59 19.95 0.51
N ILE A 15 25.12 19.95 1.77
CA ILE A 15 24.24 20.99 2.30
C ILE A 15 25.00 22.33 2.17
N PRO A 16 24.41 23.36 1.55
CA PRO A 16 25.05 24.66 1.46
C PRO A 16 25.39 25.17 2.85
N ALA A 17 26.48 25.97 2.95
CA ALA A 17 26.85 26.69 4.16
C ALA A 17 25.63 27.46 4.74
N ASP A 18 25.59 27.70 6.04
CA ASP A 18 24.45 28.23 6.82
C ASP A 18 23.69 29.41 6.21
N GLU A 19 24.28 30.17 5.30
CA GLU A 19 23.66 31.31 4.63
C GLU A 19 22.54 30.94 3.62
N GLN A 20 22.44 29.68 3.16
CA GLN A 20 21.44 29.23 2.17
C GLN A 20 20.30 28.40 2.77
N VAL A 21 20.31 28.17 4.09
CA VAL A 21 19.28 27.37 4.78
C VAL A 21 18.01 28.21 4.98
N GLY A 22 16.88 27.73 4.49
CA GLY A 22 15.59 28.41 4.58
C GLY A 22 15.04 28.44 6.02
N PRO A 23 14.08 29.34 6.32
CA PRO A 23 13.52 29.52 7.66
C PRO A 23 12.84 28.28 8.20
N LEU A 24 12.17 27.48 7.39
CA LEU A 24 11.55 26.21 7.80
C LEU A 24 12.62 25.14 8.07
N GLU A 25 13.66 25.07 7.26
CA GLU A 25 14.76 24.12 7.46
C GLU A 25 15.51 24.45 8.77
N LYS A 26 15.76 25.74 9.07
CA LYS A 26 16.33 26.18 10.36
C LYS A 26 15.52 25.70 11.56
N LYS A 27 14.18 25.75 11.47
CA LYS A 27 13.29 25.23 12.51
C LYS A 27 13.42 23.73 12.70
N HIS A 28 13.64 22.97 11.62
CA HIS A 28 13.81 21.52 11.68
C HIS A 28 15.20 21.07 12.09
N LEU A 29 16.24 21.91 11.88
CA LEU A 29 17.61 21.64 12.38
C LEU A 29 17.68 21.52 13.91
N GLN A 30 16.68 22.00 14.65
CA GLN A 30 16.58 21.83 16.09
C GLN A 30 16.25 20.39 16.52
N PHE A 31 15.70 19.57 15.63
CA PHE A 31 15.46 18.16 15.92
C PHE A 31 16.78 17.38 15.86
N ALA A 32 17.06 16.65 16.93
CA ALA A 32 18.22 15.76 16.98
C ALA A 32 18.22 14.83 15.75
N ASN A 33 19.37 14.76 15.06
CA ASN A 33 19.56 13.93 13.87
C ASN A 33 18.87 14.38 12.56
N TYR A 34 18.24 15.55 12.47
CA TYR A 34 17.67 16.02 11.19
C TYR A 34 18.74 16.10 10.09
N ARG A 35 19.95 16.56 10.40
CA ARG A 35 21.07 16.59 9.42
C ARG A 35 21.39 15.20 8.87
N ALA A 36 21.45 14.17 9.73
CA ALA A 36 21.72 12.81 9.29
C ALA A 36 20.64 12.26 8.35
N VAL A 37 19.38 12.67 8.54
CA VAL A 37 18.25 12.33 7.67
C VAL A 37 18.32 13.17 6.38
N ALA A 38 18.67 14.45 6.47
CA ALA A 38 18.73 15.36 5.34
C ALA A 38 19.89 15.04 4.36
N GLU A 39 21.01 14.54 4.89
CA GLU A 39 22.18 14.14 4.11
C GLU A 39 22.08 12.69 3.59
N ALA A 40 21.23 11.88 4.22
CA ALA A 40 20.97 10.46 3.88
C ALA A 40 22.25 9.61 3.72
N THR A 41 23.36 10.02 4.37
CA THR A 41 24.68 9.37 4.23
C THR A 41 24.85 8.18 5.16
N LYS A 42 24.32 8.28 6.38
CA LYS A 42 24.41 7.25 7.41
C LYS A 42 23.05 6.97 8.04
N VAL A 43 22.77 5.70 8.33
CA VAL A 43 21.57 5.31 9.07
C VAL A 43 21.68 5.77 10.52
N SER A 44 20.69 6.49 11.01
CA SER A 44 20.58 6.98 12.38
C SER A 44 19.36 6.37 13.10
N LYS A 45 19.26 6.58 14.42
CA LYS A 45 18.08 6.16 15.20
C LYS A 45 16.76 6.72 14.60
N THR A 46 16.78 7.93 14.08
CA THR A 46 15.63 8.58 13.46
C THR A 46 15.12 7.82 12.24
N HIS A 47 16.01 7.26 11.41
CA HIS A 47 15.61 6.40 10.29
C HIS A 47 14.83 5.18 10.78
N TRP A 48 15.27 4.55 11.87
CA TRP A 48 14.57 3.40 12.45
C TRP A 48 13.22 3.78 13.05
N HIS A 49 13.07 4.99 13.64
CA HIS A 49 11.76 5.47 14.08
C HIS A 49 10.81 5.68 12.90
N ILE A 50 11.28 6.22 11.78
CA ILE A 50 10.49 6.38 10.55
C ILE A 50 10.09 5.01 9.99
N ALA A 51 11.03 4.07 9.91
CA ALA A 51 10.76 2.72 9.44
C ALA A 51 9.76 1.99 10.36
N ALA A 52 9.91 2.10 11.68
CA ALA A 52 8.99 1.52 12.65
C ALA A 52 7.58 2.13 12.53
N ALA A 53 7.48 3.45 12.37
CA ALA A 53 6.20 4.12 12.16
C ALA A 53 5.49 3.62 10.89
N ASN A 54 6.23 3.50 9.78
CA ASN A 54 5.70 2.96 8.53
C ASN A 54 5.34 1.47 8.64
N ALA A 55 6.17 0.66 9.33
CA ALA A 55 5.90 -0.75 9.55
C ALA A 55 4.66 -0.99 10.40
N LEU A 56 4.50 -0.23 11.48
CA LEU A 56 3.31 -0.30 12.33
C LEU A 56 2.07 0.12 11.56
N GLY A 57 2.14 1.21 10.77
CA GLY A 57 1.05 1.64 9.92
C GLY A 57 0.61 0.55 8.96
N TRP A 58 1.52 -0.05 8.19
CA TRP A 58 1.23 -1.18 7.31
C TRP A 58 0.66 -2.40 8.06
N GLY A 59 1.18 -2.70 9.26
CA GLY A 59 0.65 -3.76 10.10
C GLY A 59 -0.81 -3.51 10.50
N PHE A 60 -1.13 -2.29 10.87
CA PHE A 60 -2.51 -1.92 11.22
C PHE A 60 -3.44 -1.83 10.02
N ASP A 61 -2.95 -1.41 8.83
CA ASP A 61 -3.71 -1.50 7.59
C ASP A 61 -4.06 -2.96 7.26
N GLY A 62 -3.09 -3.87 7.39
CA GLY A 62 -3.33 -5.31 7.23
C GLY A 62 -4.34 -5.87 8.24
N MET A 63 -4.28 -5.42 9.50
CA MET A 63 -5.23 -5.81 10.52
C MET A 63 -6.64 -5.29 10.21
N ASP A 64 -6.79 -4.02 9.83
CA ASP A 64 -8.08 -3.45 9.44
C ASP A 64 -8.67 -4.14 8.22
N GLY A 65 -7.87 -4.32 7.16
CA GLY A 65 -8.32 -4.94 5.93
C GLY A 65 -8.86 -6.36 6.12
N VAL A 66 -8.24 -7.14 7.01
CA VAL A 66 -8.59 -8.53 7.26
C VAL A 66 -9.67 -8.70 8.33
N ILE A 67 -9.69 -7.87 9.39
CA ILE A 67 -10.65 -8.04 10.48
C ILE A 67 -12.10 -7.89 9.99
N PHE A 68 -12.37 -6.95 9.08
CA PHE A 68 -13.72 -6.79 8.50
C PHE A 68 -14.12 -7.93 7.58
N ALA A 69 -13.16 -8.58 6.92
CA ALA A 69 -13.43 -9.82 6.18
C ALA A 69 -13.78 -10.96 7.15
N LEU A 70 -13.01 -11.12 8.23
CA LEU A 70 -13.20 -12.18 9.23
C LEU A 70 -14.54 -12.06 9.99
N VAL A 71 -14.95 -10.83 10.33
CA VAL A 71 -16.21 -10.61 11.04
C VAL A 71 -17.44 -10.52 10.10
N SER A 72 -17.24 -10.57 8.78
CA SER A 72 -18.32 -10.43 7.80
C SER A 72 -19.52 -11.37 8.03
N PRO A 73 -19.35 -12.67 8.38
CA PRO A 73 -20.48 -13.53 8.66
C PRO A 73 -21.32 -13.08 9.86
N MET A 74 -20.64 -12.52 10.87
CA MET A 74 -21.30 -12.01 12.09
C MET A 74 -22.09 -10.73 11.80
N VAL A 75 -21.52 -9.80 11.02
CA VAL A 75 -22.17 -8.56 10.61
C VAL A 75 -23.40 -8.83 9.75
N ILE A 76 -23.27 -9.74 8.77
CA ILE A 76 -24.38 -10.17 7.91
C ILE A 76 -25.52 -10.74 8.75
N LYS A 77 -25.19 -11.60 9.72
CA LYS A 77 -26.17 -12.22 10.61
C LYS A 77 -26.86 -11.20 11.52
N GLU A 78 -26.10 -10.30 12.14
CA GLU A 78 -26.62 -9.32 13.10
C GLU A 78 -27.57 -8.31 12.45
N PHE A 79 -27.21 -7.79 11.27
CA PHE A 79 -28.05 -6.86 10.54
C PHE A 79 -29.09 -7.54 9.63
N SER A 80 -29.18 -8.88 9.67
CA SER A 80 -30.10 -9.69 8.84
C SER A 80 -30.00 -9.38 7.35
N LEU A 81 -28.76 -9.26 6.84
CA LEU A 81 -28.45 -8.87 5.48
C LEU A 81 -28.35 -10.09 4.56
N THR A 82 -28.58 -9.86 3.28
CA THR A 82 -28.13 -10.75 2.22
C THR A 82 -26.66 -10.44 1.84
N VAL A 83 -25.96 -11.40 1.24
CA VAL A 83 -24.60 -11.19 0.74
C VAL A 83 -24.51 -10.01 -0.24
N PRO A 84 -25.44 -9.84 -1.19
CA PRO A 84 -25.46 -8.66 -2.08
C PRO A 84 -25.61 -7.32 -1.36
N GLU A 85 -26.46 -7.24 -0.32
CA GLU A 85 -26.64 -6.00 0.45
C GLU A 85 -25.38 -5.63 1.22
N TYR A 86 -24.77 -6.60 1.92
CA TYR A 86 -23.48 -6.40 2.59
C TYR A 86 -22.39 -5.94 1.61
N ARG A 87 -22.29 -6.62 0.47
CA ARG A 87 -21.36 -6.24 -0.59
C ARG A 87 -21.56 -4.80 -1.04
N SER A 88 -22.80 -4.41 -1.35
CA SER A 88 -23.10 -3.06 -1.85
C SER A 88 -22.68 -1.99 -0.85
N GLY A 89 -22.89 -2.22 0.45
CA GLY A 89 -22.40 -1.35 1.50
C GLY A 89 -20.89 -1.25 1.53
N LEU A 90 -20.18 -2.37 1.46
CA LEU A 90 -18.71 -2.37 1.42
C LEU A 90 -18.17 -1.68 0.16
N GLN A 91 -18.82 -1.83 -0.98
CA GLN A 91 -18.40 -1.16 -2.22
C GLN A 91 -18.53 0.36 -2.13
N ILE A 92 -19.59 0.87 -1.49
CA ILE A 92 -19.71 2.30 -1.20
C ILE A 92 -18.55 2.76 -0.33
N ALA A 93 -18.23 2.01 0.73
CA ALA A 93 -17.12 2.34 1.62
C ALA A 93 -15.77 2.35 0.89
N LEU A 94 -15.51 1.37 0.04
CA LEU A 94 -14.29 1.28 -0.77
C LEU A 94 -14.21 2.40 -1.81
N PHE A 95 -15.32 2.72 -2.49
CA PHE A 95 -15.37 3.82 -3.45
C PHE A 95 -15.01 5.17 -2.81
N VAL A 96 -15.58 5.47 -1.63
CA VAL A 96 -15.21 6.67 -0.86
C VAL A 96 -13.76 6.60 -0.42
N GLY A 97 -13.29 5.41 -0.02
CA GLY A 97 -11.89 5.17 0.37
C GLY A 97 -10.89 5.53 -0.74
N ILE A 98 -11.19 5.20 -2.01
CA ILE A 98 -10.34 5.52 -3.16
C ILE A 98 -10.06 7.02 -3.26
N ALA A 99 -11.02 7.88 -2.92
CA ALA A 99 -10.80 9.32 -2.90
C ALA A 99 -9.67 9.72 -1.93
N GLY A 100 -9.49 8.97 -0.84
CA GLY A 100 -8.39 9.16 0.11
C GLY A 100 -7.01 8.93 -0.51
N LEU A 101 -6.87 7.96 -1.42
CA LEU A 101 -5.61 7.68 -2.14
C LEU A 101 -5.07 8.90 -2.89
N TYR A 102 -5.95 9.75 -3.37
CA TYR A 102 -5.58 10.97 -4.08
C TYR A 102 -5.51 12.19 -3.15
N PHE A 103 -6.48 12.34 -2.26
CA PHE A 103 -6.65 13.51 -1.40
C PHE A 103 -5.48 13.68 -0.42
N TRP A 104 -5.07 12.63 0.29
CA TRP A 104 -4.05 12.73 1.33
C TRP A 104 -2.65 13.04 0.78
N PRO A 105 -2.14 12.39 -0.27
CA PRO A 105 -0.88 12.79 -0.90
C PRO A 105 -0.89 14.23 -1.41
N TRP A 106 -1.98 14.65 -2.07
CA TRP A 106 -2.14 16.03 -2.54
C TRP A 106 -2.09 17.04 -1.38
N LEU A 107 -2.78 16.75 -0.28
CA LEU A 107 -2.77 17.61 0.88
C LEU A 107 -1.41 17.61 1.59
N SER A 108 -0.68 16.48 1.56
CA SER A 108 0.64 16.34 2.17
C SER A 108 1.71 17.20 1.51
N ASP A 109 1.56 17.50 0.22
CA ASP A 109 2.44 18.44 -0.48
C ASP A 109 2.32 19.87 0.06
N ARG A 110 1.21 20.20 0.72
CA ARG A 110 0.94 21.52 1.30
C ARG A 110 1.25 21.57 2.79
N LEU A 111 0.83 20.57 3.57
CA LEU A 111 0.85 20.58 5.03
C LEU A 111 1.98 19.75 5.64
N GLY A 112 2.70 18.97 4.84
CA GLY A 112 3.79 18.10 5.27
C GLY A 112 3.38 16.63 5.47
N ARG A 113 4.34 15.74 5.23
CA ARG A 113 4.12 14.28 5.28
C ARG A 113 3.87 13.80 6.69
N ARG A 114 4.73 14.18 7.63
CA ARG A 114 4.65 13.84 9.06
C ARG A 114 3.34 14.31 9.68
N THR A 115 2.98 15.57 9.42
CA THR A 115 1.79 16.17 10.01
C THR A 115 0.54 15.42 9.55
N LEU A 116 0.40 15.17 8.26
CA LEU A 116 -0.76 14.48 7.73
C LEU A 116 -0.78 12.98 8.05
N LEU A 117 0.37 12.33 8.15
CA LEU A 117 0.44 10.96 8.62
C LEU A 117 -0.14 10.85 10.05
N ALA A 118 0.25 11.75 10.95
CA ALA A 118 -0.29 11.75 12.32
C ALA A 118 -1.80 12.08 12.37
N VAL A 119 -2.27 13.05 11.57
CA VAL A 119 -3.70 13.40 11.47
C VAL A 119 -4.50 12.23 10.92
N ASN A 120 -4.00 11.59 9.90
CA ASN A 120 -4.63 10.44 9.25
C ASN A 120 -4.82 9.27 10.22
N ILE A 121 -3.74 8.89 10.94
CA ILE A 121 -3.79 7.84 11.95
C ILE A 121 -4.77 8.19 13.08
N ALA A 122 -4.75 9.44 13.55
CA ALA A 122 -5.67 9.90 14.58
C ALA A 122 -7.15 9.82 14.13
N LEU A 123 -7.42 10.26 12.89
CA LEU A 123 -8.77 10.23 12.32
C LEU A 123 -9.29 8.79 12.19
N PHE A 124 -8.46 7.89 11.63
CA PHE A 124 -8.77 6.48 11.55
C PHE A 124 -9.11 5.89 12.92
N SER A 125 -8.28 6.14 13.92
CA SER A 125 -8.44 5.59 15.27
C SER A 125 -9.71 6.08 15.96
N LEU A 126 -10.08 7.36 15.75
CA LEU A 126 -11.30 7.94 16.33
C LEU A 126 -12.58 7.42 15.65
N LEU A 127 -12.49 6.99 14.40
CA LEU A 127 -13.63 6.48 13.63
C LEU A 127 -13.91 4.99 13.91
N MET A 128 -12.93 4.21 14.36
CA MET A 128 -13.13 2.78 14.64
C MET A 128 -14.22 2.50 15.70
N PRO A 129 -14.26 3.19 16.85
CA PRO A 129 -15.39 3.06 17.79
C PRO A 129 -16.74 3.40 17.15
N VAL A 130 -16.80 4.37 16.22
CA VAL A 130 -18.04 4.72 15.55
C VAL A 130 -18.53 3.57 14.67
N VAL A 131 -17.64 2.88 13.96
CA VAL A 131 -17.96 1.65 13.22
C VAL A 131 -18.47 0.56 14.17
N ALA A 132 -17.75 0.32 15.25
CA ALA A 132 -18.07 -0.73 16.23
C ALA A 132 -19.44 -0.50 16.91
N LEU A 133 -19.78 0.75 17.20
CA LEU A 133 -21.02 1.13 17.90
C LEU A 133 -22.19 1.43 16.96
N SER A 134 -22.06 1.16 15.65
CA SER A 134 -23.10 1.43 14.66
C SER A 134 -24.40 0.67 14.98
N PRO A 135 -25.53 1.35 15.17
CA PRO A 135 -26.81 0.69 15.46
C PRO A 135 -27.50 0.15 14.22
N THR A 136 -27.14 0.63 13.03
CA THR A 136 -27.71 0.22 11.74
C THR A 136 -26.62 -0.01 10.72
N PHE A 137 -26.91 -0.85 9.72
CA PHE A 137 -25.97 -1.09 8.62
C PHE A 137 -25.64 0.17 7.82
N ALA A 138 -26.60 1.09 7.66
CA ALA A 138 -26.36 2.36 6.97
C ALA A 138 -25.30 3.21 7.69
N ILE A 139 -25.39 3.33 9.02
CA ILE A 139 -24.40 4.05 9.83
C ILE A 139 -23.04 3.33 9.80
N PHE A 140 -23.04 1.98 9.85
CA PHE A 140 -21.85 1.16 9.66
C PHE A 140 -21.14 1.49 8.34
N VAL A 141 -21.89 1.53 7.21
CA VAL A 141 -21.34 1.84 5.88
C VAL A 141 -20.76 3.25 5.83
N VAL A 142 -21.44 4.25 6.38
CA VAL A 142 -20.97 5.64 6.42
C VAL A 142 -19.67 5.74 7.25
N ALA A 143 -19.68 5.18 8.46
CA ALA A 143 -18.51 5.19 9.33
C ALA A 143 -17.34 4.44 8.70
N ARG A 144 -17.58 3.27 8.10
CA ARG A 144 -16.56 2.47 7.39
C ARG A 144 -16.01 3.20 6.16
N SER A 145 -16.83 3.98 5.47
CA SER A 145 -16.41 4.84 4.35
C SER A 145 -15.40 5.88 4.81
N LEU A 146 -15.67 6.53 5.93
CA LEU A 146 -14.76 7.54 6.50
C LEU A 146 -13.46 6.91 7.02
N VAL A 147 -13.54 5.72 7.63
CA VAL A 147 -12.36 4.92 8.01
C VAL A 147 -11.51 4.59 6.78
N GLY A 148 -12.14 4.07 5.71
CA GLY A 148 -11.42 3.75 4.47
C GLY A 148 -10.80 4.98 3.81
N PHE A 149 -11.50 6.12 3.83
CA PHE A 149 -10.96 7.39 3.34
C PHE A 149 -9.71 7.82 4.12
N ALA A 150 -9.75 7.73 5.46
CA ALA A 150 -8.60 8.03 6.30
C ALA A 150 -7.45 7.04 6.05
N LEU A 151 -7.70 5.72 6.13
CA LEU A 151 -6.70 4.68 6.04
C LEU A 151 -5.91 4.69 4.72
N ASN A 152 -6.58 4.95 3.59
CA ASN A 152 -5.92 5.00 2.28
C ASN A 152 -4.87 6.13 2.13
N GLY A 153 -4.81 7.10 3.05
CA GLY A 153 -3.72 8.08 3.10
C GLY A 153 -2.47 7.56 3.78
N GLU A 154 -2.62 6.71 4.75
CA GLU A 154 -1.55 6.27 5.65
C GLU A 154 -0.41 5.57 4.88
N TRP A 155 -0.72 4.57 4.07
CA TRP A 155 0.28 3.79 3.36
C TRP A 155 1.11 4.61 2.35
N SER A 156 0.50 5.60 1.71
CA SER A 156 1.21 6.47 0.77
C SER A 156 2.11 7.46 1.50
N LEU A 157 1.62 8.08 2.58
CA LEU A 157 2.35 9.07 3.37
C LEU A 157 3.55 8.44 4.10
N GLY A 158 3.37 7.28 4.70
CA GLY A 158 4.42 6.54 5.39
C GLY A 158 5.53 6.09 4.42
N SER A 159 5.14 5.50 3.29
CA SER A 159 6.09 5.08 2.25
C SER A 159 6.84 6.26 1.63
N MET A 160 6.18 7.41 1.41
CA MET A 160 6.83 8.64 0.94
C MET A 160 7.84 9.16 1.96
N LEU A 161 7.51 9.16 3.26
CA LEU A 161 8.42 9.60 4.30
C LEU A 161 9.68 8.72 4.33
N VAL A 162 9.55 7.39 4.22
CA VAL A 162 10.70 6.47 4.09
C VAL A 162 11.48 6.77 2.81
N ALA A 163 10.80 6.94 1.67
CA ALA A 163 11.46 7.20 0.39
C ALA A 163 12.26 8.50 0.37
N GLU A 164 11.81 9.52 1.10
CA GLU A 164 12.42 10.85 1.15
C GLU A 164 13.48 11.01 2.25
N THR A 165 13.59 10.05 3.17
CA THR A 165 14.54 10.13 4.31
C THR A 165 15.65 9.09 4.26
N TRP A 166 15.38 7.89 3.75
CA TRP A 166 16.35 6.80 3.76
C TRP A 166 17.38 6.89 2.63
N PRO A 167 18.63 6.44 2.87
CA PRO A 167 19.67 6.36 1.84
C PRO A 167 19.21 5.54 0.64
N ALA A 168 19.51 6.01 -0.58
CA ALA A 168 19.03 5.42 -1.83
C ALA A 168 19.29 3.90 -1.92
N ARG A 169 20.48 3.45 -1.48
CA ARG A 169 20.90 2.03 -1.49
C ARG A 169 20.06 1.11 -0.59
N LEU A 170 19.41 1.66 0.46
CA LEU A 170 18.64 0.88 1.44
C LEU A 170 17.12 1.10 1.32
N ARG A 171 16.72 2.18 0.64
CA ARG A 171 15.32 2.64 0.54
C ARG A 171 14.36 1.54 0.08
N GLY A 172 14.69 0.83 -0.99
CA GLY A 172 13.86 -0.25 -1.53
C GLY A 172 13.69 -1.40 -0.54
N ARG A 173 14.77 -1.82 0.12
CA ARG A 173 14.74 -2.89 1.14
C ARG A 173 13.87 -2.52 2.33
N VAL A 174 14.00 -1.29 2.81
CA VAL A 174 13.23 -0.81 3.96
C VAL A 174 11.76 -0.67 3.62
N ILE A 175 11.41 -0.13 2.45
CA ILE A 175 10.01 -0.06 2.00
C ILE A 175 9.41 -1.46 1.90
N SER A 176 10.12 -2.42 1.31
CA SER A 176 9.65 -3.81 1.21
C SER A 176 9.51 -4.48 2.57
N ALA A 177 10.49 -4.29 3.47
CA ALA A 177 10.45 -4.85 4.81
C ALA A 177 9.32 -4.25 5.67
N THR A 178 9.11 -2.93 5.61
CA THR A 178 7.99 -2.31 6.32
C THR A 178 6.64 -2.72 5.75
N ARG A 179 6.57 -2.95 4.46
CA ARG A 179 5.36 -3.39 3.77
C ARG A 179 4.96 -4.83 4.12
N SER A 180 5.93 -5.72 4.36
CA SER A 180 5.65 -7.11 4.75
C SER A 180 4.95 -7.22 6.10
N THR A 181 5.00 -6.19 6.96
CA THR A 181 4.26 -6.16 8.22
C THR A 181 2.73 -6.17 8.05
N TRP A 182 2.24 -5.84 6.84
CA TRP A 182 0.83 -6.03 6.49
C TRP A 182 0.35 -7.47 6.75
N CYS A 183 1.18 -8.45 6.39
CA CYS A 183 0.88 -9.86 6.62
C CYS A 183 0.80 -10.21 8.11
N LEU A 184 1.68 -9.60 8.93
CA LEU A 184 1.64 -9.76 10.39
C LEU A 184 0.38 -9.11 10.97
N GLY A 185 -0.06 -7.97 10.42
CA GLY A 185 -1.34 -7.36 10.75
C GLY A 185 -2.53 -8.27 10.44
N ALA A 186 -2.52 -8.92 9.28
CA ALA A 186 -3.52 -9.93 8.91
C ALA A 186 -3.54 -11.11 9.90
N SER A 187 -2.36 -11.58 10.34
CA SER A 187 -2.25 -12.61 11.37
C SER A 187 -2.83 -12.15 12.71
N LEU A 188 -2.53 -10.92 13.12
CA LEU A 188 -3.08 -10.32 14.35
C LEU A 188 -4.61 -10.21 14.26
N ALA A 189 -5.16 -9.82 13.11
CA ALA A 189 -6.62 -9.80 12.90
C ALA A 189 -7.24 -11.18 13.11
N GLY A 190 -6.61 -12.24 12.59
CA GLY A 190 -7.02 -13.63 12.84
C GLY A 190 -7.02 -13.96 14.32
N GLY A 191 -5.92 -13.68 15.03
CA GLY A 191 -5.81 -13.91 16.47
C GLY A 191 -6.87 -13.16 17.27
N ILE A 192 -7.05 -11.87 16.99
CA ILE A 192 -8.06 -11.03 17.67
C ILE A 192 -9.47 -11.53 17.39
N THR A 193 -9.78 -11.87 16.13
CA THR A 193 -11.11 -12.38 15.78
C THR A 193 -11.39 -13.72 16.47
N GLY A 194 -10.42 -14.63 16.47
CA GLY A 194 -10.58 -15.95 17.11
C GLY A 194 -10.74 -15.87 18.63
N LEU A 195 -9.97 -15.00 19.30
CA LEU A 195 -9.96 -14.88 20.76
C LEU A 195 -11.02 -13.91 21.30
N VAL A 196 -11.38 -12.90 20.53
CA VAL A 196 -12.25 -11.83 21.02
C VAL A 196 -13.62 -11.87 20.35
N ALA A 197 -13.69 -11.98 19.01
CA ALA A 197 -14.98 -11.90 18.34
C ALA A 197 -15.86 -13.12 18.62
N ALA A 198 -15.27 -14.30 18.88
CA ALA A 198 -16.00 -15.52 19.21
C ALA A 198 -16.77 -15.39 20.52
N ASP A 199 -16.15 -14.78 21.56
CA ASP A 199 -16.72 -14.71 22.90
C ASP A 199 -17.41 -13.38 23.18
N PHE A 200 -16.87 -12.27 22.68
CA PHE A 200 -17.32 -10.89 22.98
C PHE A 200 -18.00 -10.19 21.81
N GLY A 201 -18.11 -10.86 20.66
CA GLY A 201 -18.72 -10.33 19.47
C GLY A 201 -17.80 -9.46 18.60
N TRP A 202 -18.17 -9.29 17.34
CA TRP A 202 -17.37 -8.58 16.35
C TRP A 202 -17.13 -7.10 16.66
N ARG A 203 -18.03 -6.47 17.40
CA ARG A 203 -17.96 -5.05 17.74
C ARG A 203 -16.71 -4.75 18.56
N ILE A 204 -16.39 -5.59 19.56
CA ILE A 204 -15.19 -5.44 20.39
C ILE A 204 -13.93 -5.76 19.56
N ALA A 205 -13.99 -6.78 18.72
CA ALA A 205 -12.86 -7.13 17.87
C ALA A 205 -12.45 -5.99 16.93
N VAL A 206 -13.40 -5.31 16.28
CA VAL A 206 -13.10 -4.18 15.38
C VAL A 206 -12.66 -2.90 16.10
N MET A 207 -12.74 -2.81 17.42
CA MET A 207 -12.15 -1.71 18.19
C MET A 207 -10.63 -1.85 18.33
N ALA A 208 -10.08 -3.07 18.21
CA ALA A 208 -8.66 -3.32 18.42
C ALA A 208 -7.74 -2.47 17.53
N PRO A 209 -8.00 -2.26 16.23
CA PRO A 209 -7.22 -1.33 15.40
C PRO A 209 -7.25 0.12 15.92
N GLY A 210 -8.25 0.53 16.68
CA GLY A 210 -8.32 1.88 17.28
C GLY A 210 -7.18 2.20 18.25
N VAL A 211 -6.52 1.19 18.84
CA VAL A 211 -5.33 1.36 19.71
C VAL A 211 -4.17 2.04 18.96
N ILE A 212 -4.17 2.02 17.64
CA ILE A 212 -3.19 2.72 16.80
C ILE A 212 -3.13 4.25 17.06
N ALA A 213 -4.12 4.84 17.73
CA ALA A 213 -4.05 6.25 18.13
C ALA A 213 -2.72 6.61 18.81
N LEU A 214 -2.14 5.67 19.60
CA LEU A 214 -0.84 5.84 20.22
C LEU A 214 0.30 6.01 19.20
N LEU A 215 0.17 5.41 18.01
CA LEU A 215 1.13 5.59 16.92
C LEU A 215 1.12 7.02 16.37
N ALA A 216 -0.04 7.71 16.33
CA ALA A 216 -0.09 9.11 15.93
C ALA A 216 0.76 9.99 16.85
N ILE A 217 0.69 9.74 18.15
CA ILE A 217 1.51 10.43 19.16
C ILE A 217 2.99 10.09 18.95
N TYR A 218 3.30 8.81 18.76
CA TYR A 218 4.67 8.35 18.50
C TYR A 218 5.26 9.01 17.23
N VAL A 219 4.55 9.01 16.11
CA VAL A 219 4.97 9.65 14.87
C VAL A 219 5.23 11.14 15.09
N ARG A 220 4.34 11.81 15.82
CA ARG A 220 4.48 13.25 16.11
C ARG A 220 5.68 13.54 17.01
N ALA A 221 6.02 12.64 17.92
CA ALA A 221 7.13 12.84 18.85
C ALA A 221 8.50 12.50 18.23
N THR A 222 8.59 11.46 17.40
CA THR A 222 9.87 10.85 17.00
C THR A 222 10.28 11.05 15.56
N CYS A 223 9.30 11.23 14.64
CA CYS A 223 9.61 11.39 13.22
C CYS A 223 9.81 12.86 12.86
N PRO A 224 10.87 13.24 12.15
CA PRO A 224 11.01 14.57 11.57
C PRO A 224 10.14 14.71 10.31
N GLU A 225 9.97 15.95 9.84
CA GLU A 225 9.36 16.18 8.53
C GLU A 225 10.37 15.85 7.41
N SER A 226 9.86 15.54 6.22
CA SER A 226 10.68 15.25 5.06
C SER A 226 11.62 16.43 4.71
N PRO A 227 12.94 16.20 4.60
CA PRO A 227 13.88 17.24 4.19
C PRO A 227 13.58 17.80 2.78
N TYR A 228 13.14 16.94 1.86
CA TYR A 228 12.76 17.34 0.52
C TYR A 228 11.55 18.28 0.52
N TRP A 229 10.54 17.97 1.34
CA TRP A 229 9.37 18.80 1.48
C TRP A 229 9.72 20.15 2.11
N VAL A 230 10.53 20.18 3.17
CA VAL A 230 10.95 21.40 3.86
C VAL A 230 11.67 22.33 2.87
N ARG A 231 12.63 21.82 2.11
CA ARG A 231 13.35 22.61 1.10
C ARG A 231 12.45 23.07 -0.05
N ALA A 232 11.55 22.20 -0.52
CA ALA A 232 10.60 22.59 -1.57
C ALA A 232 9.65 23.68 -1.08
N GLN A 233 9.21 23.62 0.18
CA GLN A 233 8.32 24.64 0.76
C GLN A 233 9.05 25.97 0.99
N ASP A 234 10.29 25.95 1.48
CA ASP A 234 11.13 27.15 1.60
C ASP A 234 11.35 27.79 0.22
N ARG A 235 11.62 26.99 -0.82
CA ARG A 235 11.75 27.48 -2.21
C ARG A 235 10.44 28.09 -2.72
N ARG A 236 9.30 27.44 -2.48
CA ARG A 236 7.97 27.99 -2.84
C ARG A 236 7.69 29.32 -2.18
N GLN A 237 7.95 29.42 -0.86
CA GLN A 237 7.73 30.65 -0.10
C GLN A 237 8.65 31.79 -0.57
N ARG A 238 9.92 31.48 -0.85
CA ARG A 238 10.86 32.44 -1.40
C ARG A 238 10.39 32.99 -2.75
N ILE A 239 10.03 32.10 -3.69
CA ILE A 239 9.53 32.49 -5.02
C ILE A 239 8.26 33.32 -4.89
N ALA A 240 7.30 32.89 -4.09
CA ALA A 240 6.04 33.61 -3.88
C ALA A 240 6.26 35.01 -3.29
N LYS A 241 7.16 35.18 -2.31
CA LYS A 241 7.52 36.48 -1.73
C LYS A 241 8.18 37.39 -2.77
N THR A 242 9.10 36.87 -3.58
CA THR A 242 9.77 37.62 -4.64
C THR A 242 8.77 38.11 -5.68
N LEU A 243 7.83 37.26 -6.11
CA LEU A 243 6.78 37.64 -7.07
C LEU A 243 5.81 38.68 -6.49
N ALA A 244 5.40 38.53 -5.22
CA ALA A 244 4.51 39.48 -4.54
C ALA A 244 5.17 40.84 -4.34
N GLY A 245 6.50 40.89 -4.16
CA GLY A 245 7.28 42.11 -4.08
C GLY A 245 7.65 42.72 -5.43
N GLY A 246 7.15 42.21 -6.57
CA GLY A 246 7.49 42.70 -7.91
C GLY A 246 8.93 42.40 -8.36
N GLY A 247 9.64 41.51 -7.62
CA GLY A 247 11.01 41.13 -7.93
C GLY A 247 11.11 40.15 -9.12
N ARG A 248 12.27 40.10 -9.76
CA ARG A 248 12.55 39.15 -10.82
C ARG A 248 12.89 37.77 -10.22
N VAL A 249 12.21 36.73 -10.67
CA VAL A 249 12.49 35.32 -10.35
C VAL A 249 13.28 34.74 -11.51
N SER A 250 14.30 33.91 -11.25
CA SER A 250 15.07 33.22 -12.29
C SER A 250 14.15 32.36 -13.17
N ASP A 251 14.53 32.14 -14.43
CA ASP A 251 13.73 31.31 -15.34
C ASP A 251 13.64 29.86 -14.84
N ASP A 252 14.69 29.35 -14.20
CA ASP A 252 14.71 28.03 -13.56
C ASP A 252 13.71 27.94 -12.40
N ASP A 253 13.65 28.93 -11.52
CA ASP A 253 12.69 28.97 -10.42
C ASP A 253 11.26 29.13 -10.93
N ARG A 254 11.06 29.89 -12.00
CA ARG A 254 9.76 30.08 -12.65
C ARG A 254 9.31 28.78 -13.33
N ALA A 255 10.21 28.09 -14.02
CA ALA A 255 9.95 26.78 -14.63
C ALA A 255 9.66 25.71 -13.57
N TRP A 256 10.44 25.66 -12.49
CA TRP A 256 10.22 24.78 -11.37
C TRP A 256 8.87 25.03 -10.70
N PHE A 257 8.52 26.30 -10.44
CA PHE A 257 7.25 26.67 -9.80
C PHE A 257 6.04 26.30 -10.66
N ARG A 258 6.12 26.51 -11.98
CA ARG A 258 5.10 26.04 -12.94
C ARG A 258 4.98 24.51 -12.93
N LYS A 259 6.11 23.80 -13.00
CA LYS A 259 6.15 22.34 -13.01
C LYS A 259 5.63 21.74 -11.69
N ALA A 260 5.98 22.33 -10.56
CA ALA A 260 5.52 21.91 -9.23
C ALA A 260 4.00 22.08 -9.04
N ASN A 261 3.37 23.01 -9.77
CA ASN A 261 1.93 23.27 -9.73
C ASN A 261 1.15 22.62 -10.88
N SER A 262 1.82 22.03 -11.88
CA SER A 262 1.21 21.52 -13.11
C SER A 262 1.22 19.99 -13.25
N VAL A 263 1.44 19.22 -12.17
CA VAL A 263 1.43 17.74 -12.25
C VAL A 263 0.03 17.28 -12.67
N GLY A 264 -0.15 17.13 -13.97
CA GLY A 264 -1.42 16.69 -14.57
C GLY A 264 -1.45 15.19 -14.83
N ILE A 265 -2.56 14.55 -14.44
CA ILE A 265 -2.92 13.16 -14.77
C ILE A 265 -2.70 12.85 -16.27
N ARG A 266 -2.86 13.85 -17.13
CA ARG A 266 -2.67 13.71 -18.59
C ARG A 266 -1.28 13.22 -19.03
N GLN A 267 -0.23 13.49 -18.24
CA GLN A 267 1.14 13.07 -18.59
C GLN A 267 1.32 11.54 -18.62
N VAL A 268 0.48 10.82 -17.88
CA VAL A 268 0.51 9.35 -17.82
C VAL A 268 -0.03 8.70 -19.08
N PHE A 269 -0.86 9.42 -19.83
CA PHE A 269 -1.50 8.94 -21.06
C PHE A 269 -0.89 9.51 -22.34
N LEU A 270 0.31 10.11 -22.26
CA LEU A 270 1.03 10.56 -23.44
C LEU A 270 1.50 9.35 -24.28
N PRO A 271 1.60 9.48 -25.62
CA PRO A 271 1.93 8.36 -26.49
C PRO A 271 3.27 7.68 -26.18
N ASP A 272 4.26 8.43 -25.70
CA ASP A 272 5.58 7.94 -25.31
C ASP A 272 5.55 7.10 -24.02
N VAL A 273 4.57 7.30 -23.14
CA VAL A 273 4.43 6.63 -21.86
C VAL A 273 3.29 5.61 -21.84
N LEU A 274 2.34 5.72 -22.77
CA LEU A 274 1.13 4.89 -22.82
C LEU A 274 1.40 3.38 -22.78
N PRO A 275 2.38 2.81 -23.50
CA PRO A 275 2.67 1.38 -23.42
C PRO A 275 3.07 0.94 -22.00
N ALA A 276 3.93 1.72 -21.32
CA ALA A 276 4.32 1.48 -19.94
C ALA A 276 3.11 1.56 -18.98
N THR A 277 2.23 2.53 -19.23
CA THR A 277 0.99 2.71 -18.45
C THR A 277 0.05 1.51 -18.59
N LEU A 278 -0.14 1.00 -19.80
CA LEU A 278 -1.00 -0.15 -20.05
C LEU A 278 -0.47 -1.43 -19.38
N VAL A 279 0.85 -1.66 -19.43
CA VAL A 279 1.49 -2.79 -18.73
C VAL A 279 1.31 -2.67 -17.21
N ALA A 280 1.59 -1.50 -16.66
CA ALA A 280 1.44 -1.27 -15.23
C ALA A 280 -0.04 -1.38 -14.78
N LEU A 281 -0.99 -0.87 -15.57
CA LEU A 281 -2.43 -1.02 -15.34
C LEU A 281 -2.85 -2.50 -15.36
N PHE A 282 -2.39 -3.26 -16.33
CA PHE A 282 -2.71 -4.68 -16.42
C PHE A 282 -2.28 -5.44 -15.16
N VAL A 283 -1.02 -5.28 -14.74
CA VAL A 283 -0.49 -5.91 -13.53
C VAL A 283 -1.25 -5.44 -12.29
N ALA A 284 -1.47 -4.15 -12.13
CA ALA A 284 -2.14 -3.59 -10.98
C ALA A 284 -3.62 -4.01 -10.90
N CYS A 285 -4.35 -3.99 -12.03
CA CYS A 285 -5.76 -4.42 -12.09
C CYS A 285 -5.91 -5.91 -11.75
N CYS A 286 -5.10 -6.78 -12.34
CA CYS A 286 -5.14 -8.20 -12.01
C CYS A 286 -4.84 -8.43 -10.52
N SER A 287 -3.81 -7.76 -9.98
CA SER A 287 -3.43 -7.87 -8.57
C SER A 287 -4.58 -7.46 -7.63
N THR A 288 -5.24 -6.35 -7.92
CA THR A 288 -6.37 -5.87 -7.09
C THR A 288 -7.63 -6.72 -7.24
N CYS A 289 -7.92 -7.27 -8.44
CA CYS A 289 -9.01 -8.23 -8.64
C CYS A 289 -8.80 -9.51 -7.84
N ILE A 290 -7.58 -10.07 -7.88
CA ILE A 290 -7.22 -11.24 -7.08
C ILE A 290 -7.40 -10.94 -5.59
N PHE A 291 -6.87 -9.83 -5.12
CA PHE A 291 -6.93 -9.46 -3.71
C PHE A 291 -8.37 -9.24 -3.23
N SER A 292 -9.23 -8.62 -4.03
CA SER A 292 -10.63 -8.41 -3.67
C SER A 292 -11.43 -9.71 -3.53
N THR A 293 -11.10 -10.72 -4.34
CA THR A 293 -11.72 -12.06 -4.23
C THR A 293 -11.35 -12.76 -2.93
N VAL A 294 -10.10 -12.59 -2.47
CA VAL A 294 -9.61 -13.16 -1.19
C VAL A 294 -10.42 -12.63 0.00
N GLY A 295 -10.96 -11.43 -0.08
CA GLY A 295 -11.84 -10.87 0.95
C GLY A 295 -13.09 -11.71 1.23
N TRP A 296 -13.51 -12.59 0.32
CA TRP A 296 -14.64 -13.50 0.51
C TRP A 296 -14.26 -14.83 1.17
N MET A 297 -12.97 -15.09 1.37
CA MET A 297 -12.49 -16.37 1.92
C MET A 297 -13.09 -16.73 3.27
N PRO A 298 -13.22 -15.82 4.27
CA PRO A 298 -13.86 -16.18 5.54
C PRO A 298 -15.31 -16.58 5.38
N LEU A 299 -16.05 -15.89 4.50
CA LEU A 299 -17.44 -16.24 4.22
C LEU A 299 -17.55 -17.62 3.56
N TYR A 300 -16.69 -17.92 2.58
CA TYR A 300 -16.60 -19.22 1.94
C TYR A 300 -16.30 -20.34 2.95
N LEU A 301 -15.30 -20.15 3.81
CA LEU A 301 -14.93 -21.13 4.83
C LEU A 301 -16.07 -21.35 5.84
N ALA A 302 -16.79 -20.30 6.23
CA ALA A 302 -17.91 -20.39 7.16
C ALA A 302 -19.14 -21.03 6.53
N THR A 303 -19.51 -20.68 5.28
CA THR A 303 -20.78 -21.11 4.68
C THR A 303 -20.67 -22.43 3.91
N GLU A 304 -19.56 -22.67 3.21
CA GLU A 304 -19.40 -23.84 2.34
C GLU A 304 -18.53 -24.95 2.95
N LYS A 305 -17.51 -24.59 3.73
CA LYS A 305 -16.66 -25.54 4.45
C LYS A 305 -17.08 -25.75 5.91
N HIS A 306 -18.10 -25.01 6.39
CA HIS A 306 -18.67 -25.11 7.73
C HIS A 306 -17.64 -24.92 8.86
N TRP A 307 -16.60 -24.14 8.60
CA TRP A 307 -15.60 -23.83 9.63
C TRP A 307 -16.17 -22.87 10.68
N SER A 308 -15.84 -23.13 11.94
CA SER A 308 -16.14 -22.23 13.04
C SER A 308 -15.33 -20.93 12.93
N THR A 309 -15.80 -19.87 13.60
CA THR A 309 -15.07 -18.60 13.67
C THR A 309 -13.66 -18.78 14.22
N ALA A 310 -13.50 -19.59 15.25
CA ALA A 310 -12.19 -19.89 15.83
C ALA A 310 -11.26 -20.57 14.83
N GLU A 311 -11.80 -21.48 14.03
CA GLU A 311 -11.04 -22.27 13.08
C GLU A 311 -10.53 -21.44 11.90
N TYR A 312 -11.41 -20.71 11.18
CA TYR A 312 -10.95 -19.87 10.07
C TYR A 312 -10.10 -18.69 10.57
N SER A 313 -10.33 -18.19 11.79
CA SER A 313 -9.50 -17.14 12.37
C SER A 313 -8.09 -17.65 12.68
N THR A 314 -7.98 -18.88 13.24
CA THR A 314 -6.69 -19.54 13.45
C THR A 314 -5.97 -19.79 12.14
N PHE A 315 -6.69 -20.23 11.11
CA PHE A 315 -6.13 -20.36 9.76
C PHE A 315 -5.52 -19.03 9.26
N TYR A 316 -6.22 -17.92 9.44
CA TYR A 316 -5.72 -16.61 9.03
C TYR A 316 -4.46 -16.16 9.78
N VAL A 317 -4.25 -16.58 11.02
CA VAL A 317 -2.99 -16.36 11.74
C VAL A 317 -1.82 -16.96 10.96
N PHE A 318 -1.93 -18.24 10.62
CA PHE A 318 -0.88 -18.95 9.88
C PHE A 318 -0.80 -18.52 8.42
N TRP A 319 -1.94 -18.17 7.81
CA TRP A 319 -2.02 -17.63 6.45
C TRP A 319 -1.20 -16.33 6.31
N GLY A 320 -1.34 -15.40 7.26
CA GLY A 320 -0.55 -14.17 7.28
C GLY A 320 0.95 -14.44 7.54
N ILE A 321 1.31 -15.35 8.44
CA ILE A 321 2.71 -15.74 8.68
C ILE A 321 3.32 -16.36 7.41
N SER A 322 2.60 -17.27 6.74
CA SER A 322 3.04 -17.87 5.48
C SER A 322 3.28 -16.81 4.40
N GLY A 323 2.35 -15.86 4.26
CA GLY A 323 2.49 -14.75 3.32
C GLY A 323 3.66 -13.82 3.64
N PHE A 324 3.94 -13.56 4.92
CA PHE A 324 5.14 -12.84 5.34
C PHE A 324 6.42 -13.55 4.88
N LEU A 325 6.50 -14.86 5.09
CA LEU A 325 7.63 -15.67 4.60
C LEU A 325 7.72 -15.63 3.08
N GLY A 326 6.58 -15.71 2.37
CA GLY A 326 6.51 -15.56 0.92
C GLY A 326 7.08 -14.25 0.41
N LEU A 327 6.74 -13.12 1.04
CA LEU A 327 7.30 -11.81 0.72
C LEU A 327 8.83 -11.75 0.95
N CYS A 328 9.32 -12.31 2.05
CA CYS A 328 10.76 -12.37 2.34
C CYS A 328 11.50 -13.20 1.28
N VAL A 329 10.97 -14.37 0.94
CA VAL A 329 11.56 -15.26 -0.07
C VAL A 329 11.47 -14.64 -1.47
N ALA A 330 10.36 -14.01 -1.82
CA ALA A 330 10.23 -13.33 -3.10
C ALA A 330 11.24 -12.20 -3.28
N GLY A 331 11.50 -11.41 -2.22
CA GLY A 331 12.55 -10.37 -2.24
C GLY A 331 13.94 -10.96 -2.44
N TRP A 332 14.28 -12.02 -1.70
CA TRP A 332 15.56 -12.72 -1.85
C TRP A 332 15.70 -13.37 -3.24
N LEU A 333 14.62 -13.95 -3.76
CA LEU A 333 14.59 -14.56 -5.07
C LEU A 333 14.78 -13.51 -6.17
N ALA A 334 14.14 -12.35 -6.04
CA ALA A 334 14.27 -11.22 -6.97
C ALA A 334 15.71 -10.71 -7.09
N ASP A 335 16.47 -10.74 -5.98
CA ASP A 335 17.89 -10.38 -6.01
C ASP A 335 18.77 -11.45 -6.69
N LYS A 336 18.36 -12.74 -6.66
CA LYS A 336 19.14 -13.86 -7.23
C LYS A 336 18.85 -14.18 -8.68
N ILE A 337 17.56 -14.27 -9.05
CA ILE A 337 17.14 -14.71 -10.39
C ILE A 337 16.51 -13.61 -11.22
N GLY A 338 16.49 -12.37 -10.69
CA GLY A 338 15.85 -11.23 -11.33
C GLY A 338 14.39 -11.05 -10.90
N ARG A 339 13.91 -9.81 -11.04
CA ARG A 339 12.60 -9.40 -10.50
C ARG A 339 11.45 -10.01 -11.28
N ARG A 340 11.59 -10.08 -12.61
CA ARG A 340 10.58 -10.65 -13.49
C ARG A 340 10.36 -12.13 -13.22
N LEU A 341 11.43 -12.92 -13.16
CA LEU A 341 11.34 -14.36 -12.94
C LEU A 341 10.84 -14.69 -11.54
N ALA A 342 11.29 -13.95 -10.51
CA ALA A 342 10.78 -14.10 -9.15
C ALA A 342 9.27 -13.85 -9.06
N PHE A 343 8.79 -12.81 -9.73
CA PHE A 343 7.35 -12.50 -9.81
C PHE A 343 6.56 -13.65 -10.47
N VAL A 344 7.05 -14.15 -11.60
CA VAL A 344 6.40 -15.26 -12.32
C VAL A 344 6.36 -16.54 -11.48
N VAL A 345 7.46 -16.90 -10.79
CA VAL A 345 7.53 -18.07 -9.90
C VAL A 345 6.48 -17.99 -8.81
N MET A 346 6.34 -16.82 -8.14
CA MET A 346 5.33 -16.62 -7.08
C MET A 346 3.90 -16.71 -7.63
N LEU A 347 3.65 -16.19 -8.83
CA LEU A 347 2.33 -16.29 -9.46
C LEU A 347 1.96 -17.72 -9.83
N ILE A 348 2.88 -18.49 -10.40
CA ILE A 348 2.62 -19.88 -10.78
C ILE A 348 2.39 -20.74 -9.53
N GLU A 349 3.24 -20.57 -8.50
CA GLU A 349 3.07 -21.26 -7.23
C GLU A 349 1.69 -20.92 -6.62
N GLY A 350 1.33 -19.64 -6.51
CA GLY A 350 0.03 -19.23 -6.00
C GLY A 350 -1.14 -19.78 -6.82
N ALA A 351 -1.04 -19.79 -8.15
CA ALA A 351 -2.07 -20.32 -9.05
C ALA A 351 -2.30 -21.83 -8.86
N VAL A 352 -1.22 -22.59 -8.70
CA VAL A 352 -1.31 -24.04 -8.45
C VAL A 352 -2.00 -24.33 -7.13
N PHE A 353 -1.53 -23.70 -6.05
CA PHE A 353 -2.04 -24.03 -4.71
C PHE A 353 -3.44 -23.46 -4.44
N ILE A 354 -3.85 -22.32 -5.03
CA ILE A 354 -5.26 -21.88 -4.92
C ILE A 354 -6.19 -22.86 -5.65
N THR A 355 -5.78 -23.38 -6.80
CA THR A 355 -6.59 -24.38 -7.52
C THR A 355 -6.77 -25.65 -6.70
N LEU A 356 -5.68 -26.17 -6.11
CA LEU A 356 -5.73 -27.34 -5.24
C LEU A 356 -6.56 -27.09 -3.98
N TRP A 357 -6.45 -25.88 -3.39
CA TRP A 357 -7.19 -25.47 -2.21
C TRP A 357 -8.69 -25.45 -2.44
N VAL A 358 -9.14 -24.86 -3.54
CA VAL A 358 -10.58 -24.75 -3.85
C VAL A 358 -11.19 -26.09 -4.20
N THR A 359 -10.44 -26.99 -4.83
CA THR A 359 -10.94 -28.29 -5.31
C THR A 359 -10.87 -29.40 -4.27
N THR A 360 -10.18 -29.22 -3.14
CA THR A 360 -10.08 -30.25 -2.10
C THR A 360 -11.20 -30.13 -1.08
N GLU A 361 -11.67 -31.31 -0.59
CA GLU A 361 -12.60 -31.44 0.54
C GLU A 361 -11.89 -31.91 1.82
N ASN A 362 -10.65 -32.36 1.71
CA ASN A 362 -9.90 -32.86 2.85
C ASN A 362 -9.43 -31.70 3.74
N HIS A 363 -9.81 -31.72 5.00
CA HIS A 363 -9.54 -30.66 5.97
C HIS A 363 -8.04 -30.38 6.14
N LEU A 364 -7.19 -31.40 6.23
CA LEU A 364 -5.74 -31.21 6.36
C LEU A 364 -5.13 -30.59 5.10
N LEU A 365 -5.60 -31.00 3.92
CA LEU A 365 -5.15 -30.44 2.65
C LEU A 365 -5.65 -28.99 2.45
N LEU A 366 -6.84 -28.64 2.95
CA LEU A 366 -7.30 -27.24 2.98
C LEU A 366 -6.32 -26.35 3.75
N TRP A 367 -5.83 -26.82 4.90
CA TRP A 367 -4.80 -26.10 5.64
C TRP A 367 -3.49 -26.02 4.85
N ALA A 368 -2.97 -27.14 4.39
CA ALA A 368 -1.68 -27.21 3.72
C ALA A 368 -1.66 -26.39 2.42
N PHE A 369 -2.65 -26.55 1.55
CA PHE A 369 -2.72 -25.83 0.28
C PHE A 369 -3.06 -24.35 0.46
N GLY A 370 -3.89 -24.02 1.45
CA GLY A 370 -4.20 -22.62 1.77
C GLY A 370 -3.00 -21.84 2.29
N LEU A 371 -2.15 -22.45 3.10
CA LEU A 371 -0.90 -21.85 3.56
C LEU A 371 0.13 -21.73 2.43
N ALA A 372 0.28 -22.76 1.60
CA ALA A 372 1.14 -22.71 0.43
C ALA A 372 0.67 -21.63 -0.55
N TRP A 373 -0.64 -21.55 -0.84
CA TRP A 373 -1.18 -20.50 -1.68
C TRP A 373 -0.90 -19.09 -1.12
N SER A 374 -1.05 -18.89 0.18
CA SER A 374 -0.73 -17.61 0.82
C SER A 374 0.71 -17.17 0.56
N PHE A 375 1.64 -18.11 0.58
CA PHE A 375 3.05 -17.86 0.34
C PHE A 375 3.28 -17.24 -1.04
N GLY A 376 2.77 -17.80 -2.11
CA GLY A 376 2.90 -17.24 -3.46
C GLY A 376 2.05 -16.01 -3.68
N PHE A 377 0.80 -16.04 -3.19
CA PHE A 377 -0.14 -14.93 -3.35
C PHE A 377 0.36 -13.63 -2.70
N LEU A 378 0.82 -13.66 -1.45
CA LEU A 378 1.38 -12.48 -0.82
C LEU A 378 2.81 -12.21 -1.30
N GLY A 379 3.57 -13.27 -1.63
CA GLY A 379 4.92 -13.16 -2.15
C GLY A 379 5.03 -12.34 -3.44
N PHE A 380 4.11 -12.47 -4.40
CA PHE A 380 4.19 -11.71 -5.66
C PHE A 380 4.04 -10.19 -5.45
N TRP A 381 3.44 -9.73 -4.37
CA TRP A 381 3.30 -8.31 -4.08
C TRP A 381 4.65 -7.59 -3.86
N GLY A 382 5.68 -8.30 -3.42
CA GLY A 382 7.03 -7.73 -3.28
C GLY A 382 7.58 -7.21 -4.60
N PRO A 383 7.79 -8.06 -5.62
CA PRO A 383 8.28 -7.62 -6.93
C PRO A 383 7.27 -6.77 -7.72
N SER A 384 5.95 -6.92 -7.54
CA SER A 384 4.93 -6.23 -8.34
C SER A 384 5.07 -4.71 -8.31
N THR A 385 5.30 -4.14 -7.13
CA THR A 385 5.42 -2.68 -6.97
C THR A 385 6.70 -2.11 -7.54
N THR A 386 7.77 -2.90 -7.50
CA THR A 386 9.05 -2.52 -8.13
C THR A 386 8.90 -2.55 -9.65
N LEU A 387 8.31 -3.61 -10.20
CA LEU A 387 8.05 -3.73 -11.64
C LEU A 387 7.18 -2.59 -12.15
N THR A 388 6.07 -2.28 -11.50
CA THR A 388 5.18 -1.18 -11.91
C THR A 388 5.84 0.20 -11.78
N ALA A 389 6.76 0.40 -10.86
CA ALA A 389 7.48 1.65 -10.71
C ALA A 389 8.62 1.81 -11.74
N GLU A 390 9.28 0.73 -12.13
CA GLU A 390 10.42 0.72 -13.04
C GLU A 390 10.06 0.93 -14.51
N VAL A 391 8.83 0.62 -14.90
CA VAL A 391 8.37 0.86 -16.29
C VAL A 391 8.18 2.36 -16.59
N PHE A 392 8.16 3.24 -15.57
CA PHE A 392 7.94 4.67 -15.77
C PHE A 392 9.23 5.50 -15.73
N PRO A 393 9.35 6.52 -16.63
CA PRO A 393 10.40 7.53 -16.55
C PRO A 393 10.42 8.21 -15.18
N THR A 394 11.63 8.51 -14.67
CA THR A 394 11.81 9.12 -13.35
C THR A 394 11.00 10.41 -13.17
N ARG A 395 10.84 11.20 -14.27
CA ARG A 395 10.11 12.47 -14.29
C ARG A 395 8.63 12.36 -13.86
N ILE A 396 7.96 11.23 -14.14
CA ILE A 396 6.52 11.05 -13.91
C ILE A 396 6.20 9.83 -13.04
N ARG A 397 7.20 9.06 -12.62
CA ARG A 397 7.06 7.78 -11.91
C ARG A 397 6.08 7.83 -10.73
N GLY A 398 6.20 8.84 -9.88
CA GLY A 398 5.31 8.99 -8.72
C GLY A 398 3.86 9.23 -9.11
N ALA A 399 3.61 10.18 -10.00
CA ALA A 399 2.28 10.50 -10.48
C ALA A 399 1.65 9.33 -11.27
N ALA A 400 2.45 8.69 -12.14
CA ALA A 400 2.01 7.56 -12.95
C ALA A 400 1.62 6.37 -12.06
N ASN A 401 2.45 6.02 -11.09
CA ASN A 401 2.17 4.94 -10.16
C ASN A 401 0.89 5.24 -9.35
N GLY A 402 0.71 6.47 -8.87
CA GLY A 402 -0.51 6.88 -8.16
C GLY A 402 -1.77 6.74 -9.00
N VAL A 403 -1.74 7.18 -10.27
CA VAL A 403 -2.89 7.06 -11.19
C VAL A 403 -3.19 5.59 -11.50
N VAL A 404 -2.17 4.80 -11.81
CA VAL A 404 -2.32 3.37 -12.12
C VAL A 404 -2.97 2.62 -10.96
N TRP A 405 -2.48 2.81 -9.75
CA TRP A 405 -3.04 2.13 -8.58
C TRP A 405 -4.44 2.64 -8.23
N ALA A 406 -4.75 3.94 -8.40
CA ALA A 406 -6.10 4.45 -8.18
C ALA A 406 -7.12 3.81 -9.14
N ILE A 407 -6.77 3.69 -10.43
CA ILE A 407 -7.61 3.00 -11.43
C ILE A 407 -7.74 1.52 -11.07
N ALA A 408 -6.65 0.85 -10.73
CA ALA A 408 -6.64 -0.55 -10.37
C ALA A 408 -7.49 -0.85 -9.12
N TYR A 409 -7.42 -0.01 -8.10
CA TYR A 409 -8.26 -0.13 -6.91
C TYR A 409 -9.74 0.03 -7.25
N PHE A 410 -10.09 0.99 -8.11
CA PHE A 410 -11.47 1.14 -8.56
C PHE A 410 -11.96 -0.12 -9.30
N ILE A 411 -11.18 -0.64 -10.24
CA ILE A 411 -11.54 -1.85 -10.99
C ILE A 411 -11.61 -3.07 -10.06
N GLY A 412 -10.57 -3.32 -9.27
CA GLY A 412 -10.46 -4.52 -8.45
C GLY A 412 -11.36 -4.55 -7.23
N PHE A 413 -11.48 -3.45 -6.50
CA PHE A 413 -12.24 -3.44 -5.26
C PHE A 413 -13.67 -2.91 -5.38
N VAL A 414 -13.98 -2.12 -6.42
CA VAL A 414 -15.35 -1.61 -6.63
C VAL A 414 -16.08 -2.41 -7.69
N LEU A 415 -15.49 -2.60 -8.87
CA LEU A 415 -16.18 -3.26 -9.99
C LEU A 415 -16.09 -4.79 -9.94
N PHE A 416 -14.91 -5.36 -9.71
CA PHE A 416 -14.71 -6.81 -9.79
C PHE A 416 -15.52 -7.63 -8.76
N PRO A 417 -15.80 -7.17 -7.55
CA PRO A 417 -16.69 -7.88 -6.63
C PRO A 417 -18.12 -8.09 -7.16
N PHE A 418 -18.58 -7.29 -8.13
CA PHE A 418 -19.86 -7.59 -8.80
C PHE A 418 -19.77 -8.88 -9.60
N VAL A 419 -18.62 -9.14 -10.22
CA VAL A 419 -18.38 -10.39 -10.96
C VAL A 419 -18.36 -11.57 -9.99
N THR A 420 -17.60 -11.48 -8.89
CA THR A 420 -17.47 -12.58 -7.92
C THR A 420 -18.80 -12.93 -7.26
N VAL A 421 -19.61 -11.93 -6.91
CA VAL A 421 -20.93 -12.18 -6.30
C VAL A 421 -21.97 -12.64 -7.36
N ALA A 422 -21.91 -12.14 -8.59
CA ALA A 422 -22.77 -12.65 -9.67
C ALA A 422 -22.49 -14.14 -9.94
N LEU A 423 -21.21 -14.54 -9.96
CA LEU A 423 -20.83 -15.95 -10.08
C LEU A 423 -21.36 -16.79 -8.91
N GLN A 424 -21.23 -16.28 -7.69
CA GLN A 424 -21.73 -16.95 -6.49
C GLN A 424 -23.26 -17.08 -6.52
N GLN A 425 -23.99 -16.04 -6.92
CA GLN A 425 -25.46 -16.10 -7.04
C GLN A 425 -25.92 -17.09 -8.11
N HIS A 426 -25.19 -17.18 -9.23
CA HIS A 426 -25.53 -18.08 -10.32
C HIS A 426 -25.26 -19.54 -9.98
N THR A 427 -24.16 -19.83 -9.27
CA THR A 427 -23.71 -21.20 -8.97
C THR A 427 -24.10 -21.69 -7.58
N GLY A 428 -24.50 -20.77 -6.68
CA GLY A 428 -24.73 -21.07 -5.27
C GLY A 428 -23.43 -21.24 -4.46
N SER A 429 -22.25 -21.06 -5.07
CA SER A 429 -20.94 -21.32 -4.44
C SER A 429 -19.90 -20.27 -4.83
N PHE A 430 -18.94 -20.02 -3.93
CA PHE A 430 -17.79 -19.17 -4.21
C PHE A 430 -16.65 -19.87 -4.99
N VAL A 431 -16.75 -21.19 -5.22
CA VAL A 431 -15.70 -21.98 -5.89
C VAL A 431 -15.30 -21.36 -7.23
N LEU A 432 -16.29 -21.03 -8.09
CA LEU A 432 -15.99 -20.45 -9.39
C LEU A 432 -15.38 -19.03 -9.28
N SER A 433 -15.77 -18.25 -8.28
CA SER A 433 -15.17 -16.95 -8.00
C SER A 433 -13.68 -17.08 -7.64
N PHE A 434 -13.33 -18.07 -6.82
CA PHE A 434 -11.93 -18.34 -6.48
C PHE A 434 -11.14 -18.91 -7.66
N LEU A 435 -11.75 -19.69 -8.55
CA LEU A 435 -11.10 -20.19 -9.76
C LEU A 435 -10.78 -19.10 -10.80
N CYS A 436 -11.31 -17.88 -10.65
CA CYS A 436 -10.85 -16.74 -11.42
C CYS A 436 -9.42 -16.30 -11.03
N ILE A 437 -9.00 -16.56 -9.78
CA ILE A 437 -7.68 -16.16 -9.27
C ILE A 437 -6.53 -16.79 -10.05
N PRO A 438 -6.44 -18.14 -10.20
CA PRO A 438 -5.36 -18.75 -10.96
C PRO A 438 -5.34 -18.30 -12.43
N VAL A 439 -6.51 -18.05 -13.04
CA VAL A 439 -6.59 -17.52 -14.40
C VAL A 439 -5.92 -16.15 -14.49
N LEU A 440 -6.22 -15.24 -13.56
CA LEU A 440 -5.60 -13.92 -13.50
C LEU A 440 -4.10 -13.99 -13.19
N MET A 441 -3.68 -14.91 -12.30
CA MET A 441 -2.26 -15.11 -11.98
C MET A 441 -1.46 -15.60 -13.20
N VAL A 442 -1.99 -16.58 -13.92
CA VAL A 442 -1.36 -17.09 -15.14
C VAL A 442 -1.33 -16.03 -16.23
N ALA A 443 -2.42 -15.27 -16.42
CA ALA A 443 -2.47 -14.16 -17.37
C ALA A 443 -1.42 -13.09 -17.05
N MET A 444 -1.24 -12.75 -15.75
CA MET A 444 -0.17 -11.84 -15.31
C MET A 444 1.22 -12.39 -15.58
N ALA A 445 1.45 -13.68 -15.30
CA ALA A 445 2.73 -14.33 -15.55
C ALA A 445 3.12 -14.27 -17.03
N ILE A 446 2.17 -14.58 -17.91
CA ILE A 446 2.34 -14.47 -19.38
C ILE A 446 2.60 -13.01 -19.78
N GLY A 447 1.72 -12.09 -19.36
CA GLY A 447 1.81 -10.67 -19.71
C GLY A 447 3.13 -10.02 -19.29
N VAL A 448 3.57 -10.27 -18.05
CA VAL A 448 4.85 -9.75 -17.56
C VAL A 448 6.03 -10.35 -18.30
N THR A 449 5.97 -11.65 -18.62
CA THR A 449 7.03 -12.32 -19.39
C THR A 449 7.17 -11.73 -20.79
N MET A 450 6.05 -11.36 -21.43
CA MET A 450 6.05 -10.83 -22.80
C MET A 450 6.34 -9.31 -22.88
N MET A 451 5.89 -8.54 -21.88
CA MET A 451 5.83 -7.09 -21.98
C MET A 451 6.87 -6.35 -21.12
N VAL A 452 7.41 -6.99 -20.08
CA VAL A 452 8.34 -6.32 -19.15
C VAL A 452 9.77 -6.79 -19.42
N PRO A 453 10.68 -5.89 -19.88
CA PRO A 453 12.10 -6.24 -19.98
C PRO A 453 12.72 -6.46 -18.60
N GLU A 454 13.72 -7.36 -18.51
CA GLU A 454 14.47 -7.57 -17.27
C GLU A 454 15.53 -6.47 -17.11
N HIS A 455 15.44 -5.74 -16.01
CA HIS A 455 16.36 -4.65 -15.67
C HIS A 455 17.23 -4.96 -14.44
N SER A 456 17.35 -6.23 -14.07
CA SER A 456 18.14 -6.66 -12.91
C SER A 456 19.60 -6.18 -13.04
N GLY A 457 20.10 -5.50 -11.99
CA GLY A 457 21.47 -5.01 -11.92
C GLY A 457 21.77 -3.70 -12.65
N LYS A 458 20.79 -3.06 -13.30
CA LYS A 458 20.95 -1.73 -13.93
C LYS A 458 20.56 -0.62 -12.97
N GLU A 459 21.34 0.48 -12.97
CA GLU A 459 20.93 1.69 -12.25
C GLU A 459 19.70 2.33 -12.93
N LEU A 460 18.83 2.96 -12.14
CA LEU A 460 17.60 3.60 -12.62
C LEU A 460 17.82 4.65 -13.71
N ASN A 461 19.02 5.23 -13.76
CA ASN A 461 19.42 6.21 -14.78
C ASN A 461 19.82 5.55 -16.12
N GLU A 462 20.10 4.25 -16.15
CA GLU A 462 20.47 3.49 -17.34
C GLU A 462 19.27 2.83 -18.03
N ILE A 463 18.13 2.77 -17.31
CA ILE A 463 16.94 2.05 -17.79
C ILE A 463 16.09 2.91 -18.72
N ILE A 464 16.21 4.24 -18.66
CA ILE A 464 15.31 5.14 -19.37
C ILE A 464 16.10 6.32 -19.95
N VAL A 465 16.31 6.26 -21.24
CA VAL A 465 16.65 7.38 -22.09
C VAL A 465 15.36 8.03 -22.57
#